data_54bcd2b19cc28e365ebc9d2bd2ccad69
#
_entry.id   54bcd2b19cc28e365ebc9d2bd2ccad69
#
_cell.length_a   1.000
_cell.length_b   1.000
_cell.length_c   1.000
_cell.angle_alpha   90.00
_cell.angle_beta   90.00
_cell.angle_gamma   90.00
#
_symmetry.space_group_name_H-M   'P 1'
#
loop_
_entity.id
_entity.type
_entity.pdbx_description
1 polymer ?
#
loop_
_entity_poly.entity_id
_entity_poly.type
_entity_poly.pdbx_seq_one_letter_code
_entity_poly.pdbx_strand_id
1 'polypeptide(L)'
;MIKGKIIFLNGVSSAGKSTLAKTLQDKLSEPFYILANDMFTNDAVVPDKFINIDADSAYQRALKGMYYAVKGFSDAGINTIVDDVLLKENGYDRLNQCVKLLHEYPVLFVHVTCPIDELRRREQNRGDRDIGQSESQIPLLTPQDTYDITVDTYNNIKEECADKIMQLLDCPEKFTAFNTLWHPQCD
;
A
#
# COMPACT_ATOMS: atom_id res chain seq x y z
N MET A 1 -13.85 16.07 -14.21
CA MET A 1 -12.93 15.07 -14.81
C MET A 1 -13.20 13.75 -14.15
N ILE A 2 -13.06 12.63 -14.89
CA ILE A 2 -13.16 11.29 -14.30
C ILE A 2 -11.91 11.07 -13.45
N LYS A 3 -12.07 10.64 -12.19
CA LYS A 3 -10.96 10.31 -11.29
C LYS A 3 -10.22 9.07 -11.78
N GLY A 4 -8.89 9.07 -11.69
CA GLY A 4 -8.06 7.90 -11.97
C GLY A 4 -8.28 6.79 -10.93
N LYS A 5 -8.24 5.54 -11.36
CA LYS A 5 -8.36 4.35 -10.50
C LYS A 5 -7.12 4.18 -9.63
N ILE A 6 -7.31 3.70 -8.41
CA ILE A 6 -6.22 3.43 -7.44
C ILE A 6 -6.29 1.96 -7.06
N ILE A 7 -5.27 1.18 -7.41
CA ILE A 7 -5.06 -0.17 -6.84
C ILE A 7 -4.15 -0.01 -5.63
N PHE A 8 -4.69 -0.20 -4.43
CA PHE A 8 -3.93 -0.02 -3.19
C PHE A 8 -3.53 -1.37 -2.61
N LEU A 9 -2.26 -1.76 -2.78
CA LEU A 9 -1.70 -2.99 -2.24
C LEU A 9 -1.22 -2.75 -0.81
N ASN A 10 -1.83 -3.43 0.16
CA ASN A 10 -1.45 -3.42 1.56
C ASN A 10 -1.04 -4.82 2.03
N GLY A 11 0.00 -4.90 2.83
CA GLY A 11 0.53 -6.16 3.36
C GLY A 11 1.91 -5.93 3.97
N VAL A 12 2.37 -6.85 4.81
CA VAL A 12 3.68 -6.74 5.48
C VAL A 12 4.85 -6.76 4.49
N SER A 13 6.04 -6.41 4.96
CA SER A 13 7.29 -6.58 4.19
C SER A 13 7.38 -8.01 3.67
N SER A 14 8.03 -8.19 2.53
CA SER A 14 8.24 -9.51 1.89
C SER A 14 6.98 -10.30 1.47
N ALA A 15 5.78 -9.73 1.62
CA ALA A 15 4.53 -10.34 1.15
C ALA A 15 4.40 -10.39 -0.39
N GLY A 16 5.30 -9.75 -1.14
CA GLY A 16 5.31 -9.81 -2.61
C GLY A 16 4.59 -8.67 -3.32
N LYS A 17 4.22 -7.58 -2.61
CA LYS A 17 3.52 -6.41 -3.15
C LYS A 17 4.23 -5.77 -4.36
N SER A 18 5.53 -5.49 -4.25
CA SER A 18 6.30 -4.82 -5.32
C SER A 18 6.38 -5.69 -6.59
N THR A 19 6.52 -7.00 -6.43
CA THR A 19 6.47 -7.96 -7.54
C THR A 19 5.07 -7.98 -8.18
N LEU A 20 4.03 -7.99 -7.37
CA LEU A 20 2.64 -7.95 -7.83
C LEU A 20 2.30 -6.63 -8.53
N ALA A 21 2.74 -5.49 -7.97
CA ALA A 21 2.58 -4.17 -8.59
C ALA A 21 3.19 -4.12 -10.00
N LYS A 22 4.40 -4.68 -10.16
CA LYS A 22 5.07 -4.77 -11.46
C LYS A 22 4.32 -5.69 -12.42
N THR A 23 3.87 -6.86 -11.95
CA THR A 23 3.08 -7.80 -12.76
C THR A 23 1.75 -7.18 -13.22
N LEU A 24 1.07 -6.42 -12.35
CA LEU A 24 -0.13 -5.68 -12.72
C LEU A 24 0.18 -4.63 -13.79
N GLN A 25 1.24 -3.83 -13.60
CA GLN A 25 1.63 -2.80 -14.57
C GLN A 25 1.92 -3.39 -15.95
N ASP A 26 2.54 -4.57 -16.00
CA ASP A 26 2.88 -5.25 -17.26
C ASP A 26 1.64 -5.87 -17.96
N LYS A 27 0.57 -6.20 -17.22
CA LYS A 27 -0.64 -6.86 -17.74
C LYS A 27 -1.79 -5.90 -18.05
N LEU A 28 -1.84 -4.75 -17.38
CA LEU A 28 -2.93 -3.78 -17.55
C LEU A 28 -2.91 -3.15 -18.94
N SER A 29 -4.09 -2.98 -19.53
CA SER A 29 -4.27 -2.41 -20.89
C SER A 29 -4.16 -0.89 -20.95
N GLU A 30 -4.20 -0.20 -19.80
CA GLU A 30 -4.07 1.24 -19.66
C GLU A 30 -2.91 1.59 -18.72
N PRO A 31 -2.31 2.79 -18.81
CA PRO A 31 -1.19 3.16 -17.96
C PRO A 31 -1.57 3.26 -16.50
N PHE A 32 -0.79 2.59 -15.63
CA PHE A 32 -0.80 2.75 -14.18
C PHE A 32 0.58 3.12 -13.69
N TYR A 33 0.66 4.12 -12.81
CA TYR A 33 1.92 4.55 -12.18
C TYR A 33 2.07 3.90 -10.82
N ILE A 34 3.23 3.28 -10.56
CA ILE A 34 3.53 2.68 -9.25
C ILE A 34 4.03 3.80 -8.32
N LEU A 35 3.36 3.94 -7.17
CA LEU A 35 3.77 4.81 -6.07
C LEU A 35 4.05 3.92 -4.85
N ALA A 36 5.33 3.64 -4.61
CA ALA A 36 5.78 2.81 -3.50
C ALA A 36 6.28 3.68 -2.33
N ASN A 37 6.05 3.25 -1.09
CA ASN A 37 6.49 4.00 0.07
C ASN A 37 8.01 4.20 0.09
N ASP A 38 8.78 3.22 -0.36
CA ASP A 38 10.24 3.26 -0.45
C ASP A 38 10.73 4.42 -1.34
N MET A 39 9.97 4.82 -2.37
CA MET A 39 10.30 5.97 -3.23
C MET A 39 10.24 7.31 -2.49
N PHE A 40 9.43 7.41 -1.44
CA PHE A 40 9.22 8.64 -0.67
C PHE A 40 10.05 8.68 0.62
N THR A 41 10.57 7.55 1.06
CA THR A 41 11.26 7.41 2.35
C THR A 41 12.75 7.14 2.23
N ASN A 42 13.19 6.35 1.23
CA ASN A 42 14.60 5.98 1.09
C ASN A 42 15.45 7.05 0.43
N ASP A 43 14.85 7.90 -0.41
CA ASP A 43 15.57 8.96 -1.15
C ASP A 43 15.59 10.31 -0.42
N ALA A 44 15.10 10.34 0.82
CA ALA A 44 15.16 11.55 1.63
C ALA A 44 16.59 11.83 2.07
N VAL A 45 17.23 12.82 1.47
CA VAL A 45 18.54 13.30 1.92
C VAL A 45 18.35 14.14 3.18
N VAL A 46 18.70 13.59 4.33
CA VAL A 46 18.77 14.32 5.60
C VAL A 46 20.23 14.75 5.81
N PRO A 47 20.58 16.04 5.68
CA PRO A 47 21.95 16.50 5.93
C PRO A 47 22.34 16.27 7.40
N ASP A 48 23.58 15.85 7.66
CA ASP A 48 24.11 15.54 9.00
C ASP A 48 23.94 16.68 10.03
N LYS A 49 23.84 17.91 9.54
CA LYS A 49 23.62 19.11 10.39
C LYS A 49 22.20 19.21 10.99
N PHE A 50 21.26 18.38 10.55
CA PHE A 50 19.89 18.34 11.07
C PHE A 50 19.67 17.20 12.07
N ILE A 51 20.66 16.95 12.92
CA ILE A 51 20.68 15.89 13.96
C ILE A 51 19.45 15.95 14.91
N ASN A 52 18.74 17.07 14.97
CA ASN A 52 17.55 17.26 15.83
C ASN A 52 16.21 17.08 15.08
N ILE A 53 16.22 16.59 13.84
CA ILE A 53 14.98 16.21 13.19
C ILE A 53 14.54 14.86 13.78
N ASP A 54 13.35 14.84 14.37
CA ASP A 54 12.67 13.60 14.72
C ASP A 54 12.46 12.78 13.43
N ALA A 55 13.29 11.75 13.27
CA ALA A 55 13.33 10.91 12.07
C ALA A 55 11.97 10.24 11.82
N ASP A 56 11.29 9.78 12.90
CA ASP A 56 9.96 9.16 12.80
C ASP A 56 8.94 10.16 12.25
N SER A 57 8.95 11.39 12.77
CA SER A 57 8.06 12.46 12.27
C SER A 57 8.35 12.83 10.81
N ALA A 58 9.62 12.86 10.40
CA ALA A 58 10.00 13.14 9.01
C ALA A 58 9.51 12.02 8.07
N TYR A 59 9.72 10.77 8.47
CA TYR A 59 9.25 9.59 7.76
C TYR A 59 7.72 9.61 7.59
N GLN A 60 6.96 9.83 8.67
CA GLN A 60 5.50 9.88 8.62
C GLN A 60 4.98 11.04 7.74
N ARG A 61 5.66 12.18 7.72
CA ARG A 61 5.32 13.29 6.82
C ARG A 61 5.58 12.95 5.35
N ALA A 62 6.66 12.22 5.04
CA ALA A 62 6.95 11.75 3.68
C ALA A 62 5.85 10.80 3.18
N LEU A 63 5.42 9.85 4.01
CA LEU A 63 4.32 8.94 3.68
C LEU A 63 2.99 9.68 3.49
N LYS A 64 2.69 10.65 4.34
CA LYS A 64 1.53 11.52 4.14
C LYS A 64 1.61 12.27 2.81
N GLY A 65 2.81 12.74 2.43
CA GLY A 65 3.08 13.35 1.12
C GLY A 65 2.79 12.39 -0.03
N MET A 66 3.13 11.10 0.10
CA MET A 66 2.77 10.08 -0.87
C MET A 66 1.25 9.97 -1.06
N TYR A 67 0.45 9.95 0.01
CA TYR A 67 -1.01 9.88 -0.11
C TYR A 67 -1.60 11.09 -0.82
N TYR A 68 -1.04 12.29 -0.60
CA TYR A 68 -1.42 13.48 -1.37
C TYR A 68 -1.01 13.37 -2.85
N ALA A 69 0.13 12.74 -3.15
CA ALA A 69 0.50 12.46 -4.54
C ALA A 69 -0.49 11.49 -5.19
N VAL A 70 -0.86 10.38 -4.53
CA VAL A 70 -1.90 9.44 -4.99
C VAL A 70 -3.20 10.17 -5.30
N LYS A 71 -3.65 11.02 -4.37
CA LYS A 71 -4.84 11.87 -4.57
C LYS A 71 -4.70 12.76 -5.80
N GLY A 72 -3.57 13.47 -5.93
CA GLY A 72 -3.32 14.39 -7.04
C GLY A 72 -3.27 13.68 -8.40
N PHE A 73 -2.70 12.48 -8.47
CA PHE A 73 -2.73 11.64 -9.68
C PHE A 73 -4.17 11.27 -10.06
N SER A 74 -4.96 10.79 -9.09
CA SER A 74 -6.36 10.44 -9.35
C SER A 74 -7.20 11.65 -9.76
N ASP A 75 -7.01 12.82 -9.13
CA ASP A 75 -7.67 14.07 -9.52
C ASP A 75 -7.33 14.50 -10.97
N ALA A 76 -6.12 14.19 -11.42
CA ALA A 76 -5.67 14.42 -12.80
C ALA A 76 -6.14 13.35 -13.80
N GLY A 77 -6.92 12.35 -13.35
CA GLY A 77 -7.38 11.23 -14.17
C GLY A 77 -6.32 10.16 -14.43
N ILE A 78 -5.24 10.12 -13.63
CA ILE A 78 -4.12 9.19 -13.80
C ILE A 78 -4.30 8.00 -12.84
N ASN A 79 -4.23 6.79 -13.39
CA ASN A 79 -4.35 5.57 -12.60
C ASN A 79 -3.05 5.25 -11.85
N THR A 80 -3.17 4.70 -10.62
CA THR A 80 -2.01 4.38 -9.78
C THR A 80 -2.11 2.99 -9.16
N ILE A 81 -0.95 2.37 -8.93
CA ILE A 81 -0.76 1.21 -8.07
C ILE A 81 0.05 1.69 -6.86
N VAL A 82 -0.54 1.63 -5.68
CA VAL A 82 0.13 2.00 -4.43
C VAL A 82 0.71 0.74 -3.78
N ASP A 83 2.01 0.74 -3.48
CA ASP A 83 2.69 -0.33 -2.74
C ASP A 83 3.05 0.22 -1.35
N ASP A 84 2.25 -0.16 -0.35
CA ASP A 84 2.43 0.35 1.00
C ASP A 84 2.20 -0.72 2.09
N VAL A 85 2.58 -0.39 3.32
CA VAL A 85 2.33 -1.17 4.55
C VAL A 85 1.65 -0.25 5.54
N LEU A 86 0.33 -0.37 5.69
CA LEU A 86 -0.44 0.48 6.58
C LEU A 86 -0.34 -0.02 8.02
N LEU A 87 0.60 0.52 8.78
CA LEU A 87 0.83 0.17 10.20
C LEU A 87 0.17 1.20 11.13
N LYS A 88 -0.25 0.70 12.30
CA LYS A 88 -0.65 1.51 13.43
C LYS A 88 0.38 1.36 14.54
N GLU A 89 1.24 2.35 14.68
CA GLU A 89 2.36 2.34 15.61
C GLU A 89 2.78 3.74 16.04
N ASN A 90 3.43 3.87 17.17
CA ASN A 90 4.04 5.13 17.66
C ASN A 90 3.08 6.35 17.64
N GLY A 91 1.77 6.13 17.87
CA GLY A 91 0.75 7.18 17.80
C GLY A 91 0.31 7.56 16.37
N TYR A 92 0.87 6.94 15.34
CA TYR A 92 0.46 7.12 13.96
C TYR A 92 -0.50 6.01 13.53
N ASP A 93 -1.62 6.40 12.91
CA ASP A 93 -2.60 5.51 12.28
C ASP A 93 -2.62 5.81 10.77
N ARG A 94 -1.79 5.09 10.03
CA ARG A 94 -1.59 5.32 8.60
C ARG A 94 -2.85 5.00 7.79
N LEU A 95 -3.59 3.95 8.21
CA LEU A 95 -4.85 3.61 7.57
C LEU A 95 -5.86 4.75 7.69
N ASN A 96 -6.06 5.30 8.89
CA ASN A 96 -6.99 6.40 9.11
C ASN A 96 -6.59 7.65 8.30
N GLN A 97 -5.29 7.97 8.24
CA GLN A 97 -4.80 9.09 7.41
C GLN A 97 -5.10 8.89 5.93
N CYS A 98 -4.90 7.68 5.42
CA CYS A 98 -5.12 7.32 4.04
C CYS A 98 -6.61 7.32 3.69
N VAL A 99 -7.43 6.66 4.51
CA VAL A 99 -8.89 6.59 4.33
C VAL A 99 -9.52 7.97 4.38
N LYS A 100 -9.13 8.83 5.35
CA LYS A 100 -9.62 10.21 5.43
C LYS A 100 -9.39 11.01 4.14
N LEU A 101 -8.31 10.72 3.42
CA LEU A 101 -7.96 11.43 2.19
C LEU A 101 -8.59 10.83 0.93
N LEU A 102 -8.79 9.50 0.90
CA LEU A 102 -9.08 8.76 -0.32
C LEU A 102 -10.44 8.03 -0.34
N HIS A 103 -11.27 8.11 0.72
CA HIS A 103 -12.54 7.36 0.78
C HIS A 103 -13.53 7.71 -0.36
N GLU A 104 -13.46 8.92 -0.91
CA GLU A 104 -14.28 9.35 -2.06
C GLU A 104 -13.65 9.03 -3.43
N TYR A 105 -12.54 8.32 -3.45
CA TYR A 105 -11.79 7.96 -4.66
C TYR A 105 -12.05 6.51 -5.05
N PRO A 106 -11.88 6.16 -6.33
CA PRO A 106 -12.07 4.79 -6.81
C PRO A 106 -10.89 3.89 -6.38
N VAL A 107 -10.84 3.54 -5.08
CA VAL A 107 -9.78 2.72 -4.48
C VAL A 107 -10.20 1.27 -4.46
N LEU A 108 -9.50 0.41 -5.19
CA LEU A 108 -9.52 -1.04 -5.03
C LEU A 108 -8.50 -1.43 -3.97
N PHE A 109 -8.97 -1.78 -2.77
CA PHE A 109 -8.12 -2.07 -1.62
C PHE A 109 -7.80 -3.57 -1.53
N VAL A 110 -6.54 -3.89 -1.73
CA VAL A 110 -6.03 -5.26 -1.87
C VAL A 110 -5.19 -5.64 -0.66
N HIS A 111 -5.57 -6.72 0.02
CA HIS A 111 -4.70 -7.37 1.01
C HIS A 111 -3.77 -8.37 0.31
N VAL A 112 -2.47 -8.16 0.45
CA VAL A 112 -1.44 -9.08 -0.08
C VAL A 112 -0.88 -9.89 1.09
N THR A 113 -1.20 -11.19 1.11
CA THR A 113 -0.82 -12.10 2.18
C THR A 113 0.26 -13.10 1.76
N CYS A 114 0.96 -13.61 2.77
CA CYS A 114 1.91 -14.70 2.64
C CYS A 114 2.10 -15.35 4.03
N PRO A 115 2.20 -16.69 4.15
CA PRO A 115 2.47 -17.36 5.41
C PRO A 115 3.79 -16.92 6.05
N ILE A 116 3.84 -16.88 7.39
CA ILE A 116 4.99 -16.35 8.13
C ILE A 116 6.30 -17.08 7.84
N ASP A 117 6.27 -18.39 7.67
CA ASP A 117 7.48 -19.17 7.40
C ASP A 117 8.06 -18.82 6.02
N GLU A 118 7.19 -18.55 5.04
CA GLU A 118 7.61 -18.09 3.73
C GLU A 118 8.11 -16.64 3.77
N LEU A 119 7.50 -15.77 4.56
CA LEU A 119 8.00 -14.40 4.78
C LEU A 119 9.43 -14.41 5.33
N ARG A 120 9.69 -15.22 6.36
CA ARG A 120 11.03 -15.41 6.94
C ARG A 120 12.04 -15.92 5.89
N ARG A 121 11.64 -16.91 5.08
CA ARG A 121 12.48 -17.43 3.99
C ARG A 121 12.80 -16.35 2.94
N ARG A 122 11.81 -15.53 2.57
CA ARG A 122 11.98 -14.43 1.62
C ARG A 122 12.90 -13.34 2.16
N GLU A 123 12.78 -12.98 3.43
CA GLU A 123 13.67 -12.00 4.09
C GLU A 123 15.12 -12.47 4.08
N GLN A 124 15.38 -13.73 4.45
CA GLN A 124 16.71 -14.30 4.41
C GLN A 124 17.35 -14.28 3.01
N ASN A 125 16.55 -14.54 1.98
CA ASN A 125 17.03 -14.58 0.59
C ASN A 125 17.29 -13.18 -0.01
N ARG A 126 16.61 -12.14 0.47
CA ARG A 126 16.77 -10.78 -0.08
C ARG A 126 18.03 -10.09 0.40
N GLY A 127 18.38 -10.23 1.67
CA GLY A 127 19.58 -9.62 2.27
C GLY A 127 19.55 -8.10 2.43
N ASP A 128 18.51 -7.44 1.96
CA ASP A 128 18.27 -5.96 2.03
C ASP A 128 17.22 -5.56 3.08
N ARG A 129 16.76 -6.50 3.88
CA ARG A 129 15.75 -6.32 4.92
C ARG A 129 16.22 -6.93 6.24
N ASP A 130 15.75 -6.34 7.34
CA ASP A 130 15.98 -6.90 8.67
C ASP A 130 15.20 -8.21 8.84
N ILE A 131 15.89 -9.25 9.30
CA ILE A 131 15.24 -10.54 9.59
C ILE A 131 14.22 -10.34 10.72
N GLY A 132 12.97 -10.78 10.50
CA GLY A 132 11.86 -10.61 11.45
C GLY A 132 11.06 -9.32 11.25
N GLN A 133 11.40 -8.47 10.27
CA GLN A 133 10.66 -7.26 9.97
C GLN A 133 9.19 -7.55 9.66
N SER A 134 8.90 -8.51 8.77
CA SER A 134 7.52 -8.87 8.42
C SER A 134 6.75 -9.39 9.63
N GLU A 135 7.38 -10.21 10.46
CA GLU A 135 6.76 -10.77 11.67
C GLU A 135 6.38 -9.67 12.67
N SER A 136 7.25 -8.69 12.89
CA SER A 136 6.96 -7.54 13.75
C SER A 136 5.84 -6.65 13.22
N GLN A 137 5.64 -6.61 11.91
CA GLN A 137 4.59 -5.82 11.25
C GLN A 137 3.20 -6.47 11.31
N ILE A 138 3.11 -7.81 11.40
CA ILE A 138 1.81 -8.53 11.38
C ILE A 138 0.82 -7.98 12.43
N PRO A 139 1.17 -7.83 13.72
CA PRO A 139 0.23 -7.32 14.72
C PRO A 139 -0.11 -5.84 14.56
N LEU A 140 0.70 -5.09 13.81
CA LEU A 140 0.55 -3.65 13.59
C LEU A 140 -0.17 -3.32 12.28
N LEU A 141 -0.31 -4.30 11.37
CA LEU A 141 -0.94 -4.11 10.07
C LEU A 141 -2.43 -3.81 10.24
N THR A 142 -2.91 -2.79 9.54
CA THR A 142 -4.32 -2.38 9.55
C THR A 142 -4.87 -2.20 8.13
N PRO A 143 -6.17 -2.48 7.90
CA PRO A 143 -7.10 -3.16 8.81
C PRO A 143 -6.79 -4.66 8.92
N GLN A 144 -7.44 -5.36 9.83
CA GLN A 144 -7.26 -6.81 9.96
C GLN A 144 -8.09 -7.60 8.93
N ASP A 145 -9.25 -7.12 8.54
CA ASP A 145 -10.26 -7.89 7.82
C ASP A 145 -11.05 -7.12 6.73
N THR A 146 -10.92 -5.81 6.64
CA THR A 146 -11.73 -4.99 5.72
C THR A 146 -10.95 -4.62 4.47
N TYR A 147 -11.09 -5.44 3.42
CA TYR A 147 -10.49 -5.25 2.09
C TYR A 147 -11.52 -5.58 1.00
N ASP A 148 -11.33 -5.06 -0.21
CA ASP A 148 -12.16 -5.46 -1.35
C ASP A 148 -11.77 -6.85 -1.86
N ILE A 149 -10.49 -7.21 -1.76
CA ILE A 149 -9.96 -8.53 -2.15
C ILE A 149 -8.70 -8.87 -1.34
N THR A 150 -8.53 -10.17 -1.06
CA THR A 150 -7.29 -10.73 -0.50
C THR A 150 -6.65 -11.66 -1.53
N VAL A 151 -5.35 -11.52 -1.75
CA VAL A 151 -4.54 -12.40 -2.60
C VAL A 151 -3.39 -13.00 -1.79
N ASP A 152 -3.17 -14.30 -2.00
CA ASP A 152 -2.10 -15.07 -1.33
C ASP A 152 -0.99 -15.36 -2.35
N THR A 153 0.16 -14.74 -2.15
CA THR A 153 1.33 -14.84 -3.04
C THR A 153 2.18 -16.08 -2.79
N TYR A 154 1.79 -16.94 -1.86
CA TYR A 154 2.41 -18.24 -1.61
C TYR A 154 1.68 -19.36 -2.36
N ASN A 155 0.37 -19.41 -2.22
CA ASN A 155 -0.45 -20.46 -2.83
C ASN A 155 -0.85 -20.16 -4.28
N ASN A 156 -0.67 -18.94 -4.76
CA ASN A 156 -0.94 -18.54 -6.15
C ASN A 156 0.31 -17.89 -6.76
N ILE A 157 0.54 -18.11 -8.02
CA ILE A 157 1.56 -17.38 -8.75
C ILE A 157 1.14 -15.90 -8.92
N LYS A 158 2.12 -15.04 -9.13
CA LYS A 158 1.89 -13.58 -9.23
C LYS A 158 0.92 -13.20 -10.35
N GLU A 159 0.90 -13.95 -11.44
CA GLU A 159 0.01 -13.77 -12.57
C GLU A 159 -1.46 -14.05 -12.20
N GLU A 160 -1.73 -15.12 -11.45
CA GLU A 160 -3.07 -15.45 -10.95
C GLU A 160 -3.57 -14.40 -9.93
N CYS A 161 -2.67 -13.92 -9.06
CA CYS A 161 -2.99 -12.82 -8.15
C CYS A 161 -3.36 -11.55 -8.91
N ALA A 162 -2.60 -11.21 -9.94
CA ALA A 162 -2.87 -10.05 -10.80
C ALA A 162 -4.19 -10.20 -11.54
N ASP A 163 -4.49 -11.38 -12.12
CA ASP A 163 -5.74 -11.64 -12.85
C ASP A 163 -6.98 -11.49 -11.96
N LYS A 164 -6.91 -11.95 -10.70
CA LYS A 164 -8.00 -11.75 -9.72
C LYS A 164 -8.25 -10.26 -9.43
N ILE A 165 -7.18 -9.47 -9.29
CA ILE A 165 -7.28 -8.02 -9.07
C ILE A 165 -7.86 -7.32 -10.29
N MET A 166 -7.38 -7.66 -11.50
CA MET A 166 -7.84 -7.07 -12.75
C MET A 166 -9.32 -7.35 -13.02
N GLN A 167 -9.82 -8.58 -12.75
CA GLN A 167 -11.24 -8.91 -12.84
C GLN A 167 -12.11 -8.02 -11.95
N LEU A 168 -11.63 -7.66 -10.76
CA LEU A 168 -12.36 -6.79 -9.86
C LEU A 168 -12.26 -5.33 -10.28
N LEU A 169 -11.15 -4.93 -10.92
CA LEU A 169 -10.93 -3.57 -11.40
C LEU A 169 -11.97 -3.11 -12.42
N ASP A 170 -12.60 -4.05 -13.13
CA ASP A 170 -13.70 -3.79 -14.08
C ASP A 170 -15.08 -3.60 -13.39
N CYS A 171 -15.14 -3.74 -12.06
CA CYS A 171 -16.36 -3.65 -11.26
C CYS A 171 -16.22 -2.56 -10.16
N PRO A 172 -16.15 -1.25 -10.51
CA PRO A 172 -15.90 -0.18 -9.53
C PRO A 172 -16.94 -0.08 -8.41
N GLU A 173 -18.15 -0.60 -8.63
CA GLU A 173 -19.21 -0.68 -7.61
C GLU A 173 -18.84 -1.61 -6.44
N LYS A 174 -17.81 -2.44 -6.60
CA LYS A 174 -17.28 -3.34 -5.56
C LYS A 174 -16.14 -2.73 -4.74
N PHE A 175 -15.72 -1.50 -5.06
CA PHE A 175 -14.69 -0.79 -4.30
C PHE A 175 -15.33 -0.14 -3.08
N THR A 176 -15.52 -0.89 -2.02
CA THR A 176 -16.31 -0.49 -0.85
C THR A 176 -15.49 -0.38 0.43
N ALA A 177 -14.30 -0.98 0.46
CA ALA A 177 -13.51 -1.10 1.69
C ALA A 177 -13.16 0.27 2.30
N PHE A 178 -12.68 1.23 1.50
CA PHE A 178 -12.33 2.57 2.00
C PHE A 178 -13.55 3.34 2.51
N ASN A 179 -14.72 3.21 1.87
CA ASN A 179 -15.97 3.79 2.37
C ASN A 179 -16.43 3.13 3.67
N THR A 180 -16.28 1.80 3.79
CA THR A 180 -16.62 1.05 5.00
C THR A 180 -15.73 1.44 6.19
N LEU A 181 -14.45 1.69 5.92
CA LEU A 181 -13.46 2.09 6.92
C LEU A 181 -13.56 3.58 7.30
N TRP A 182 -14.25 4.37 6.47
CA TRP A 182 -14.46 5.77 6.76
C TRP A 182 -15.52 5.98 7.85
N HIS A 183 -15.08 6.52 8.97
CA HIS A 183 -15.97 6.99 10.05
C HIS A 183 -15.82 8.50 10.16
N PRO A 184 -16.86 9.30 9.81
CA PRO A 184 -16.84 10.72 10.08
C PRO A 184 -16.61 10.92 11.58
N GLN A 185 -15.49 11.50 11.96
CA GLN A 185 -15.29 11.94 13.33
C GLN A 185 -16.22 13.13 13.51
N CYS A 186 -17.08 13.08 14.52
CA CYS A 186 -17.72 14.30 15.01
C CYS A 186 -16.61 15.20 15.55
N ASP A 187 -16.25 16.25 14.80
CA ASP A 187 -15.38 17.33 15.25
C ASP A 187 -16.05 18.09 16.41
#